data_eca3f573f2b0c5a83207d37905bd4cab
#
_entry.id   eca3f573f2b0c5a83207d37905bd4cab
#
_cell.length_a   1.000
_cell.length_b   1.000
_cell.length_c   1.000
_cell.angle_alpha   90.00
_cell.angle_beta   90.00
_cell.angle_gamma   90.00
#
_symmetry.space_group_name_H-M   'P 1'
#
loop_
_entity.id
_entity.type
_entity.pdbx_description
1 polymer ?
#
loop_
_entity_poly.entity_id
_entity_poly.type
_entity_poly.pdbx_seq_one_letter_code
_entity_poly.pdbx_strand_id
1 'polypeptide(L)'
;MKSSKLFFSAIIALTVLTLPAHAQGKKKDVCTVCEFDPEVMEAAGIQNHGPFIFFKSDSKDIERIVGASKMVWLETTHFRFGSDLKPWKIPVKDKKAYRAELTELKELFPKVDPKKTKTLDRWMRIHLMAFRMEKAYQHLLGLTGYTEEQFLYLPSEQEFKDAEASGSWKDDLEKIYIDHQDRPKGMPLWVGLGQYFGMPMKFEFLMMRYEEDFGMIKRTFLGHLDAHPQRWHCTWRPPDTEPVSRALWFGLSTEHEDIKHDQHLHNALQHNFAINFLDGYMLYLVEAPVWLRVGLGHYMSKRNSDDYNFYDMDEGSTKLQKDAQKWEPLVRKFVVKGDAPGFADLSRFRSFGDLGFEAHLTSWSKVKFLMQRDPEKFALWLTKLKTADDLTNNLATQRKILKDVWGWSFSKADEEWEAWVKETYSLK
;
A
#
# COMPACT_ATOMS: atom_id res chain seq x y z
N MET A 1 83.05 -35.42 4.00
CA MET A 1 83.17 -34.62 2.76
C MET A 1 81.93 -33.75 2.63
N LYS A 2 82.05 -32.44 2.89
CA LYS A 2 80.99 -31.46 2.88
C LYS A 2 80.99 -30.74 1.55
N SER A 3 79.86 -30.71 0.82
CA SER A 3 79.73 -29.94 -0.40
C SER A 3 78.69 -28.84 -0.11
N SER A 4 79.12 -27.60 -0.08
CA SER A 4 78.37 -26.38 0.05
C SER A 4 77.82 -25.99 -1.31
N LYS A 5 76.48 -25.80 -1.43
CA LYS A 5 75.86 -25.17 -2.60
C LYS A 5 75.43 -23.76 -2.23
N LEU A 6 76.08 -22.80 -2.92
CA LEU A 6 75.68 -21.40 -2.95
C LEU A 6 74.37 -21.24 -3.67
N PHE A 7 73.37 -20.58 -3.02
CA PHE A 7 72.10 -20.09 -3.68
C PHE A 7 72.30 -18.62 -4.04
N PHE A 8 72.27 -18.33 -5.31
CA PHE A 8 72.15 -16.96 -5.84
C PHE A 8 70.63 -16.59 -5.81
N SER A 9 70.25 -15.62 -4.98
CA SER A 9 68.95 -15.00 -5.04
C SER A 9 68.95 -13.85 -6.01
N ALA A 10 68.25 -13.99 -7.11
CA ALA A 10 67.94 -12.89 -8.03
C ALA A 10 66.74 -12.14 -7.54
N ILE A 11 66.95 -10.90 -7.13
CA ILE A 11 65.85 -9.99 -6.81
C ILE A 11 65.35 -9.40 -8.12
N ILE A 12 64.15 -9.83 -8.56
CA ILE A 12 63.41 -9.19 -9.66
C ILE A 12 62.60 -8.02 -9.08
N ALA A 13 63.04 -6.81 -9.34
CA ALA A 13 62.30 -5.59 -9.03
C ALA A 13 61.13 -5.46 -10.01
N LEU A 14 59.93 -5.75 -9.53
CA LEU A 14 58.70 -5.53 -10.29
C LEU A 14 58.31 -4.06 -10.18
N THR A 15 58.64 -3.27 -11.17
CA THR A 15 58.14 -1.89 -11.32
C THR A 15 56.64 -1.95 -11.68
N VAL A 16 55.81 -1.71 -10.68
CA VAL A 16 54.35 -1.53 -10.90
C VAL A 16 54.13 -0.15 -11.52
N LEU A 17 53.92 -0.11 -12.81
CA LEU A 17 53.39 1.06 -13.51
C LEU A 17 51.93 1.28 -13.06
N THR A 18 51.73 2.17 -12.10
CA THR A 18 50.40 2.69 -11.77
C THR A 18 49.96 3.62 -12.90
N LEU A 19 49.17 3.09 -13.82
CA LEU A 19 48.34 3.91 -14.71
C LEU A 19 47.29 4.64 -13.86
N PRO A 20 47.18 5.98 -13.99
CA PRO A 20 46.07 6.67 -13.34
C PRO A 20 44.77 6.18 -13.99
N ALA A 21 44.00 5.42 -13.26
CA ALA A 21 42.60 5.13 -13.62
C ALA A 21 41.87 6.47 -13.60
N HIS A 22 41.66 7.05 -14.78
CA HIS A 22 40.65 8.07 -14.96
C HIS A 22 39.29 7.40 -14.76
N ALA A 23 38.91 7.23 -13.50
CA ALA A 23 37.53 7.04 -13.15
C ALA A 23 36.81 8.33 -13.52
N GLN A 24 36.28 8.39 -14.74
CA GLN A 24 35.17 9.31 -15.03
C GLN A 24 34.07 8.95 -14.07
N GLY A 25 34.04 9.64 -12.94
CA GLY A 25 32.95 9.53 -11.95
C GLY A 25 31.67 9.85 -12.65
N LYS A 26 30.86 8.81 -12.94
CA LYS A 26 29.45 9.04 -13.23
C LYS A 26 28.93 9.94 -12.10
N LYS A 27 28.49 11.17 -12.44
CA LYS A 27 27.81 12.03 -11.46
C LYS A 27 26.81 11.15 -10.72
N LYS A 28 27.03 10.98 -9.41
CA LYS A 28 26.10 10.25 -8.56
C LYS A 28 24.73 10.89 -8.79
N ASP A 29 23.71 10.11 -9.10
CA ASP A 29 22.35 10.60 -9.30
C ASP A 29 21.83 11.04 -7.92
N VAL A 30 22.04 12.30 -7.58
CA VAL A 30 21.73 12.88 -6.26
C VAL A 30 20.25 13.24 -6.26
N CYS A 31 19.55 12.94 -5.16
CA CYS A 31 18.16 13.35 -4.98
C CYS A 31 18.05 14.88 -5.05
N THR A 32 17.20 15.38 -5.95
CA THR A 32 16.97 16.83 -6.13
C THR A 32 16.11 17.46 -5.01
N VAL A 33 15.55 16.63 -4.13
CA VAL A 33 14.61 17.05 -3.08
C VAL A 33 15.29 17.12 -1.72
N CYS A 34 15.86 16.00 -1.25
CA CYS A 34 16.53 15.93 0.06
C CYS A 34 18.07 15.93 -0.05
N GLU A 35 18.64 15.82 -1.27
CA GLU A 35 20.10 15.75 -1.53
C GLU A 35 20.83 14.64 -0.76
N PHE A 36 20.09 13.68 -0.21
CA PHE A 36 20.56 12.66 0.73
C PHE A 36 21.13 13.27 2.03
N ASP A 37 20.66 14.46 2.40
CA ASP A 37 21.01 15.12 3.65
C ASP A 37 20.35 14.38 4.82
N PRO A 38 21.12 13.83 5.77
CA PRO A 38 20.55 13.03 6.87
C PRO A 38 19.58 13.81 7.76
N GLU A 39 19.81 15.08 8.01
CA GLU A 39 18.93 15.92 8.87
C GLU A 39 17.60 16.17 8.18
N VAL A 40 17.64 16.46 6.86
CA VAL A 40 16.43 16.64 6.05
C VAL A 40 15.64 15.33 5.93
N MET A 41 16.36 14.21 5.75
CA MET A 41 15.74 12.89 5.66
C MET A 41 15.05 12.52 6.97
N GLU A 42 15.71 12.68 8.11
CA GLU A 42 15.16 12.40 9.43
C GLU A 42 13.91 13.24 9.71
N ALA A 43 13.99 14.56 9.49
CA ALA A 43 12.87 15.47 9.67
C ALA A 43 11.66 15.15 8.79
N ALA A 44 11.89 14.56 7.62
CA ALA A 44 10.85 14.15 6.66
C ALA A 44 10.40 12.69 6.83
N GLY A 45 10.90 11.96 7.83
CA GLY A 45 10.58 10.54 8.04
C GLY A 45 11.13 9.61 6.94
N ILE A 46 12.16 10.05 6.20
CA ILE A 46 12.82 9.24 5.19
C ILE A 46 13.92 8.40 5.85
N GLN A 47 13.84 7.10 5.66
CA GLN A 47 14.80 6.16 6.24
C GLN A 47 15.92 5.78 5.28
N ASN A 48 15.59 5.61 3.98
CA ASN A 48 16.58 5.11 3.01
C ASN A 48 16.19 5.49 1.56
N HIS A 49 17.21 5.52 0.69
CA HIS A 49 17.06 5.67 -0.77
C HIS A 49 17.57 4.43 -1.52
N GLY A 50 17.55 3.27 -0.85
CA GLY A 50 18.06 2.01 -1.37
C GLY A 50 19.59 1.87 -1.25
N PRO A 51 20.10 0.66 -1.34
CA PRO A 51 19.33 -0.57 -1.49
C PRO A 51 18.63 -1.00 -0.18
N PHE A 52 17.51 -1.68 -0.32
CA PHE A 52 16.76 -2.28 0.79
C PHE A 52 15.97 -3.50 0.31
N ILE A 53 15.52 -4.30 1.26
CA ILE A 53 14.61 -5.42 0.98
C ILE A 53 13.34 -4.85 0.34
N PHE A 54 12.95 -5.41 -0.79
CA PHE A 54 11.76 -5.00 -1.51
C PHE A 54 11.12 -6.21 -2.17
N PHE A 55 9.82 -6.35 -2.00
CA PHE A 55 9.04 -7.47 -2.50
C PHE A 55 9.58 -8.82 -1.96
N LYS A 56 9.90 -9.76 -2.83
CA LYS A 56 10.46 -11.07 -2.48
C LYS A 56 11.99 -11.11 -2.60
N SER A 57 12.66 -9.98 -2.66
CA SER A 57 14.08 -9.89 -2.89
C SER A 57 14.68 -8.58 -2.35
N ASP A 58 15.54 -7.97 -3.13
CA ASP A 58 16.21 -6.70 -2.87
C ASP A 58 15.99 -5.75 -4.04
N SER A 59 16.02 -4.46 -3.78
CA SER A 59 15.87 -3.43 -4.82
C SER A 59 16.91 -3.53 -5.94
N LYS A 60 18.13 -4.00 -5.64
CA LYS A 60 19.18 -4.25 -6.65
C LYS A 60 18.85 -5.42 -7.58
N ASP A 61 18.15 -6.43 -7.08
CA ASP A 61 17.72 -7.54 -7.91
C ASP A 61 16.66 -7.09 -8.92
N ILE A 62 15.77 -6.21 -8.49
CA ILE A 62 14.79 -5.59 -9.39
C ILE A 62 15.52 -4.75 -10.46
N GLU A 63 16.48 -3.91 -10.07
CA GLU A 63 17.30 -3.16 -11.03
C GLU A 63 18.02 -4.06 -12.03
N ARG A 64 18.49 -5.23 -11.59
CA ARG A 64 19.15 -6.21 -12.46
C ARG A 64 18.18 -6.84 -13.46
N ILE A 65 16.94 -7.10 -13.03
CA ILE A 65 15.88 -7.66 -13.89
C ILE A 65 15.50 -6.66 -14.98
N VAL A 66 15.26 -5.41 -14.63
CA VAL A 66 14.82 -4.36 -15.58
C VAL A 66 15.99 -3.73 -16.36
N GLY A 67 17.20 -4.01 -15.99
CA GLY A 67 18.42 -3.68 -16.74
C GLY A 67 18.62 -2.19 -16.98
N ALA A 68 18.15 -1.68 -18.12
CA ALA A 68 18.40 -0.29 -18.54
C ALA A 68 17.50 0.75 -17.84
N SER A 69 16.45 0.33 -17.16
CA SER A 69 15.56 1.24 -16.45
C SER A 69 16.27 1.87 -15.24
N LYS A 70 16.22 3.19 -15.16
CA LYS A 70 16.79 3.93 -14.04
C LYS A 70 15.77 3.99 -12.92
N MET A 71 15.89 3.12 -11.96
CA MET A 71 15.07 3.13 -10.76
C MET A 71 15.47 4.27 -9.82
N VAL A 72 14.48 4.81 -9.12
CA VAL A 72 14.65 5.60 -7.89
C VAL A 72 13.90 4.89 -6.78
N TRP A 73 14.51 4.89 -5.61
CA TRP A 73 14.03 4.20 -4.43
C TRP A 73 13.84 5.16 -3.28
N LEU A 74 12.83 4.92 -2.46
CA LEU A 74 12.56 5.72 -1.27
C LEU A 74 11.90 4.84 -0.21
N GLU A 75 12.43 4.88 1.00
CA GLU A 75 11.84 4.26 2.17
C GLU A 75 11.49 5.32 3.19
N THR A 76 10.23 5.29 3.64
CA THR A 76 9.71 6.13 4.70
C THR A 76 9.35 5.28 5.92
N THR A 77 8.70 5.87 6.92
CA THR A 77 8.28 5.15 8.13
C THR A 77 7.38 3.96 7.77
N HIS A 78 6.38 4.15 6.90
CA HIS A 78 5.37 3.13 6.61
C HIS A 78 5.51 2.52 5.22
N PHE A 79 6.31 3.11 4.34
CA PHE A 79 6.31 2.75 2.92
C PHE A 79 7.70 2.49 2.37
N ARG A 80 7.74 1.65 1.33
CA ARG A 80 8.86 1.51 0.40
C ARG A 80 8.36 1.73 -1.02
N PHE A 81 9.06 2.55 -1.76
CA PHE A 81 8.72 2.88 -3.14
C PHE A 81 9.86 2.55 -4.08
N GLY A 82 9.52 1.93 -5.22
CA GLY A 82 10.39 1.81 -6.38
C GLY A 82 9.73 2.44 -7.60
N SER A 83 10.48 3.21 -8.39
CA SER A 83 9.92 3.88 -9.57
C SER A 83 10.97 4.11 -10.65
N ASP A 84 10.60 3.84 -11.91
CA ASP A 84 11.34 4.26 -13.11
C ASP A 84 10.63 5.36 -13.91
N LEU A 85 9.62 5.98 -13.33
CA LEU A 85 8.79 6.97 -14.00
C LEU A 85 9.59 8.18 -14.48
N LYS A 86 9.24 8.66 -15.70
CA LYS A 86 9.83 9.89 -16.28
C LYS A 86 9.39 11.14 -15.50
N PRO A 87 10.16 12.24 -15.63
CA PRO A 87 9.67 13.56 -15.23
C PRO A 87 8.30 13.85 -15.83
N TRP A 88 7.43 14.46 -15.03
CA TRP A 88 6.06 14.77 -15.41
C TRP A 88 5.81 16.29 -15.34
N LYS A 89 5.32 16.85 -16.45
CA LYS A 89 5.01 18.29 -16.54
C LYS A 89 3.62 18.55 -15.97
N ILE A 90 3.54 19.43 -14.98
CA ILE A 90 2.27 19.81 -14.35
C ILE A 90 1.39 20.55 -15.36
N PRO A 91 0.17 20.03 -15.66
CA PRO A 91 -0.77 20.71 -16.57
C PRO A 91 -1.19 22.08 -16.04
N VAL A 92 -1.52 22.99 -16.94
CA VAL A 92 -1.90 24.36 -16.55
C VAL A 92 -3.10 24.37 -15.60
N LYS A 93 -4.09 23.51 -15.87
CA LYS A 93 -5.31 23.38 -15.05
C LYS A 93 -5.03 22.94 -13.61
N ASP A 94 -3.98 22.16 -13.39
CA ASP A 94 -3.66 21.55 -12.10
C ASP A 94 -2.65 22.36 -11.28
N LYS A 95 -2.06 23.42 -11.85
CA LYS A 95 -0.99 24.20 -11.20
C LYS A 95 -1.37 24.74 -9.81
N LYS A 96 -2.63 25.10 -9.60
CA LYS A 96 -3.09 25.61 -8.30
C LYS A 96 -3.04 24.53 -7.23
N ALA A 97 -3.56 23.33 -7.55
CA ALA A 97 -3.57 22.19 -6.65
C ALA A 97 -2.14 21.72 -6.31
N TYR A 98 -1.30 21.50 -7.34
CA TYR A 98 0.10 21.12 -7.12
C TYR A 98 0.92 22.17 -6.36
N ARG A 99 0.64 23.47 -6.58
CA ARG A 99 1.31 24.50 -5.79
C ARG A 99 0.96 24.42 -4.31
N ALA A 100 -0.28 24.09 -3.97
CA ALA A 100 -0.68 23.90 -2.58
C ALA A 100 0.05 22.71 -1.96
N GLU A 101 0.04 21.54 -2.62
CA GLU A 101 0.76 20.35 -2.14
C GLU A 101 2.28 20.58 -2.02
N LEU A 102 2.89 21.23 -3.01
CA LEU A 102 4.31 21.56 -2.99
C LEU A 102 4.65 22.59 -1.89
N THR A 103 3.68 23.41 -1.49
CA THR A 103 3.87 24.33 -0.35
C THR A 103 3.91 23.57 0.97
N GLU A 104 3.05 22.58 1.16
CA GLU A 104 3.12 21.69 2.31
C GLU A 104 4.41 20.85 2.27
N LEU A 105 4.78 20.31 1.11
CA LEU A 105 5.99 19.52 0.93
C LEU A 105 7.26 20.35 1.25
N LYS A 106 7.25 21.65 0.98
CA LYS A 106 8.35 22.56 1.30
C LYS A 106 8.66 22.66 2.79
N GLU A 107 7.67 22.44 3.64
CA GLU A 107 7.87 22.46 5.11
C GLU A 107 8.84 21.35 5.55
N LEU A 108 8.82 20.20 4.84
CA LEU A 108 9.73 19.10 5.06
C LEU A 108 11.02 19.23 4.22
N PHE A 109 10.92 19.81 3.04
CA PHE A 109 12.03 19.92 2.07
C PHE A 109 12.24 21.38 1.67
N PRO A 110 13.07 22.15 2.39
CA PRO A 110 13.22 23.60 2.19
C PRO A 110 13.63 24.03 0.78
N LYS A 111 14.28 23.14 0.01
CA LYS A 111 14.72 23.39 -1.38
C LYS A 111 13.60 23.34 -2.42
N VAL A 112 12.45 22.78 -2.05
CA VAL A 112 11.28 22.75 -2.93
C VAL A 112 10.75 24.16 -3.14
N ASP A 113 10.66 24.61 -4.40
CA ASP A 113 10.09 25.92 -4.76
C ASP A 113 8.73 25.73 -5.46
N PRO A 114 7.61 25.90 -4.72
CA PRO A 114 6.27 25.69 -5.29
C PRO A 114 5.91 26.62 -6.43
N LYS A 115 6.56 27.80 -6.50
CA LYS A 115 6.29 28.81 -7.56
C LYS A 115 7.07 28.49 -8.84
N LYS A 116 8.28 27.96 -8.74
CA LYS A 116 9.16 27.66 -9.87
C LYS A 116 8.97 26.24 -10.41
N THR A 117 8.50 25.30 -9.60
CA THR A 117 8.31 23.90 -10.00
C THR A 117 7.19 23.79 -11.05
N LYS A 118 7.58 23.55 -12.30
CA LYS A 118 6.66 23.34 -13.44
C LYS A 118 6.65 21.88 -13.90
N THR A 119 7.66 21.13 -13.50
CA THR A 119 7.86 19.73 -13.84
C THR A 119 8.31 19.00 -12.56
N LEU A 120 7.66 17.92 -12.25
CA LEU A 120 8.12 17.00 -11.21
C LEU A 120 9.17 16.10 -11.87
N ASP A 121 10.43 16.22 -11.48
CA ASP A 121 11.44 15.24 -11.88
C ASP A 121 11.22 13.90 -11.17
N ARG A 122 12.07 12.91 -11.42
CA ARG A 122 11.88 11.56 -10.86
C ARG A 122 11.89 11.55 -9.34
N TRP A 123 12.81 12.30 -8.72
CA TRP A 123 12.92 12.41 -7.28
C TRP A 123 11.74 13.17 -6.67
N MET A 124 11.35 14.29 -7.27
CA MET A 124 10.19 15.04 -6.84
C MET A 124 8.90 14.23 -6.93
N ARG A 125 8.75 13.40 -7.97
CA ARG A 125 7.57 12.52 -8.11
C ARG A 125 7.47 11.50 -6.98
N ILE A 126 8.57 10.80 -6.67
CA ILE A 126 8.56 9.77 -5.63
C ILE A 126 8.37 10.39 -4.24
N HIS A 127 8.99 11.55 -3.96
CA HIS A 127 8.81 12.25 -2.68
C HIS A 127 7.40 12.79 -2.51
N LEU A 128 6.81 13.39 -3.55
CA LEU A 128 5.43 13.85 -3.50
C LEU A 128 4.46 12.66 -3.31
N MET A 129 4.73 11.54 -3.97
CA MET A 129 3.93 10.33 -3.81
C MET A 129 4.04 9.78 -2.37
N ALA A 130 5.24 9.70 -1.83
CA ALA A 130 5.46 9.27 -0.44
C ALA A 130 4.73 10.18 0.55
N PHE A 131 4.85 11.50 0.39
CA PHE A 131 4.13 12.47 1.21
C PHE A 131 2.61 12.27 1.17
N ARG A 132 2.04 12.06 -0.01
CA ARG A 132 0.61 11.77 -0.19
C ARG A 132 0.20 10.46 0.48
N MET A 133 1.05 9.44 0.39
CA MET A 133 0.75 8.12 0.96
C MET A 133 0.88 8.11 2.49
N GLU A 134 1.84 8.82 3.06
CA GLU A 134 1.92 9.01 4.51
C GLU A 134 0.67 9.74 5.06
N LYS A 135 0.18 10.77 4.37
CA LYS A 135 -1.10 11.42 4.73
C LYS A 135 -2.30 10.46 4.59
N ALA A 136 -2.28 9.60 3.59
CA ALA A 136 -3.31 8.58 3.43
C ALA A 136 -3.26 7.54 4.56
N TYR A 137 -2.07 7.13 4.98
CA TYR A 137 -1.88 6.24 6.12
C TYR A 137 -2.47 6.83 7.40
N GLN A 138 -2.13 8.07 7.73
CA GLN A 138 -2.66 8.75 8.92
C GLN A 138 -4.19 8.86 8.88
N HIS A 139 -4.76 9.08 7.69
CA HIS A 139 -6.21 9.10 7.56
C HIS A 139 -6.84 7.72 7.82
N LEU A 140 -6.29 6.65 7.23
CA LEU A 140 -6.79 5.29 7.45
C LEU A 140 -6.60 4.83 8.89
N LEU A 141 -5.45 5.17 9.50
CA LEU A 141 -5.21 4.92 10.92
C LEU A 141 -6.31 5.57 11.77
N GLY A 142 -6.63 6.85 11.51
CA GLY A 142 -7.70 7.55 12.20
C GLY A 142 -9.08 6.87 12.09
N LEU A 143 -9.35 6.17 10.97
CA LEU A 143 -10.60 5.41 10.81
C LEU A 143 -10.68 4.17 11.69
N THR A 144 -9.56 3.66 12.17
CA THR A 144 -9.52 2.49 13.07
C THR A 144 -9.80 2.86 14.52
N GLY A 145 -9.70 4.14 14.87
CA GLY A 145 -9.78 4.62 16.26
C GLY A 145 -8.53 4.35 17.11
N TYR A 146 -7.45 3.85 16.50
CA TYR A 146 -6.18 3.61 17.18
C TYR A 146 -5.18 4.74 16.95
N THR A 147 -4.26 4.90 17.91
CA THR A 147 -3.08 5.75 17.74
C THR A 147 -1.98 4.99 17.01
N GLU A 148 -0.96 5.72 16.54
CA GLU A 148 0.21 5.13 15.89
C GLU A 148 0.90 4.08 16.77
N GLU A 149 1.10 4.40 18.03
CA GLU A 149 1.75 3.52 19.00
C GLU A 149 0.96 2.22 19.24
N GLN A 150 -0.36 2.34 19.34
CA GLN A 150 -1.24 1.18 19.52
C GLN A 150 -1.28 0.33 18.26
N PHE A 151 -1.26 0.96 17.09
CA PHE A 151 -1.40 0.27 15.81
C PHE A 151 -0.14 -0.51 15.42
N LEU A 152 1.03 0.01 15.75
CA LEU A 152 2.33 -0.63 15.51
C LEU A 152 2.90 -1.34 16.74
N TYR A 153 2.10 -1.50 17.79
CA TYR A 153 2.55 -2.14 19.01
C TYR A 153 3.07 -3.56 18.75
N LEU A 154 4.30 -3.79 19.13
CA LEU A 154 4.95 -5.09 19.18
C LEU A 154 5.14 -5.44 20.66
N PRO A 155 4.52 -6.52 21.16
CA PRO A 155 4.76 -6.94 22.53
C PRO A 155 6.25 -7.17 22.78
N SER A 156 6.69 -6.80 23.95
CA SER A 156 8.04 -7.14 24.40
C SER A 156 8.16 -8.65 24.59
N GLU A 157 9.37 -9.17 24.56
CA GLU A 157 9.65 -10.59 24.82
C GLU A 157 9.12 -11.04 26.19
N GLN A 158 9.06 -10.12 27.16
CA GLN A 158 8.55 -10.43 28.50
C GLN A 158 7.02 -10.51 28.53
N GLU A 159 6.31 -9.52 27.97
CA GLU A 159 4.84 -9.56 27.83
C GLU A 159 4.37 -10.82 27.11
N PHE A 160 5.19 -11.27 26.20
CA PHE A 160 5.05 -12.48 25.46
C PHE A 160 5.13 -13.72 26.32
N LYS A 161 6.21 -13.87 27.09
CA LYS A 161 6.41 -14.97 28.02
C LYS A 161 5.32 -14.99 29.09
N ASP A 162 4.87 -13.81 29.53
CA ASP A 162 3.82 -13.69 30.53
C ASP A 162 2.46 -14.12 29.96
N ALA A 163 2.14 -13.74 28.74
CA ALA A 163 0.95 -14.21 28.03
C ALA A 163 0.98 -15.71 27.76
N GLU A 164 2.14 -16.27 27.39
CA GLU A 164 2.33 -17.70 27.22
C GLU A 164 2.14 -18.46 28.56
N ALA A 165 2.75 -17.95 29.61
CA ALA A 165 2.66 -18.56 30.95
C ALA A 165 1.23 -18.51 31.51
N SER A 166 0.48 -17.45 31.25
CA SER A 166 -0.93 -17.31 31.67
C SER A 166 -1.88 -18.18 30.85
N GLY A 167 -1.46 -18.62 29.65
CA GLY A 167 -2.32 -19.33 28.70
C GLY A 167 -3.36 -18.43 28.02
N SER A 168 -3.37 -17.13 28.30
CA SER A 168 -4.38 -16.18 27.82
C SER A 168 -4.42 -16.04 26.30
N TRP A 169 -3.30 -16.30 25.64
CA TRP A 169 -3.19 -16.22 24.17
C TRP A 169 -3.64 -17.50 23.45
N LYS A 170 -3.76 -18.65 24.15
CA LYS A 170 -4.15 -19.93 23.53
C LYS A 170 -5.58 -19.89 23.02
N ASP A 171 -6.47 -19.30 23.80
CA ASP A 171 -7.89 -19.23 23.43
C ASP A 171 -8.11 -18.34 22.19
N ASP A 172 -7.26 -17.31 22.02
CA ASP A 172 -7.30 -16.43 20.84
C ASP A 172 -6.64 -17.09 19.64
N LEU A 173 -5.62 -17.91 19.83
CA LEU A 173 -4.89 -18.60 18.75
C LEU A 173 -5.62 -19.81 18.19
N GLU A 174 -6.40 -20.53 18.99
CA GLU A 174 -7.21 -21.66 18.51
C GLU A 174 -8.27 -21.21 17.51
N LYS A 175 -8.63 -19.92 17.53
CA LYS A 175 -9.66 -19.31 16.65
C LYS A 175 -9.12 -18.91 15.29
N ILE A 176 -7.81 -18.83 15.11
CA ILE A 176 -7.21 -18.31 13.89
C ILE A 176 -6.19 -19.27 13.35
N TYR A 177 -6.57 -19.92 12.26
CA TYR A 177 -5.66 -20.80 11.51
C TYR A 177 -4.58 -19.94 10.84
N ILE A 178 -3.32 -20.20 11.20
CA ILE A 178 -2.16 -19.55 10.62
C ILE A 178 -1.24 -20.61 10.09
N ASP A 179 -0.82 -20.41 8.85
CA ASP A 179 0.22 -21.22 8.28
C ASP A 179 1.50 -21.04 9.10
N HIS A 180 1.82 -22.10 9.87
CA HIS A 180 2.99 -22.12 10.73
C HIS A 180 4.32 -22.00 9.99
N GLN A 181 4.32 -22.21 8.67
CA GLN A 181 5.52 -22.13 7.85
C GLN A 181 6.05 -20.70 7.69
N ASP A 182 5.17 -19.71 7.79
CA ASP A 182 5.52 -18.30 7.61
C ASP A 182 5.89 -17.58 8.91
N ARG A 183 5.90 -18.27 10.02
CA ARG A 183 6.13 -17.69 11.33
C ARG A 183 7.59 -17.83 11.75
N PRO A 184 8.27 -16.74 12.18
CA PRO A 184 9.56 -16.86 12.84
C PRO A 184 9.47 -17.81 14.04
N LYS A 185 10.43 -18.71 14.16
CA LYS A 185 10.44 -19.69 15.24
C LYS A 185 10.47 -18.97 16.60
N GLY A 186 9.46 -19.19 17.42
CA GLY A 186 9.35 -18.55 18.74
C GLY A 186 8.63 -17.20 18.76
N MET A 187 8.19 -16.66 17.63
CA MET A 187 7.31 -15.48 17.63
C MET A 187 5.86 -15.88 17.83
N PRO A 188 5.15 -15.24 18.76
CA PRO A 188 3.71 -15.42 18.88
C PRO A 188 3.02 -14.81 17.70
N LEU A 189 1.87 -15.28 17.57
CA LEU A 189 0.87 -14.71 16.73
C LEU A 189 0.02 -13.78 17.56
N TRP A 190 0.28 -12.52 17.45
CA TRP A 190 -0.60 -11.53 18.01
C TRP A 190 -1.73 -11.31 17.04
N VAL A 191 -2.75 -12.06 17.31
CA VAL A 191 -3.92 -12.00 16.51
C VAL A 191 -5.06 -11.66 17.42
N GLY A 192 -5.84 -10.70 17.05
CA GLY A 192 -7.07 -10.42 17.75
C GLY A 192 -6.92 -9.67 19.06
N LEU A 193 -5.73 -9.28 19.47
CA LEU A 193 -5.54 -8.44 20.65
C LEU A 193 -5.84 -6.95 20.39
N GLY A 194 -6.32 -6.63 19.21
CA GLY A 194 -6.86 -5.33 18.91
C GLY A 194 -5.86 -4.18 18.75
N GLN A 195 -4.60 -4.44 19.02
CA GLN A 195 -3.57 -3.42 19.14
C GLN A 195 -2.39 -3.65 18.19
N TYR A 196 -2.54 -4.62 17.32
CA TYR A 196 -1.43 -5.07 16.51
C TYR A 196 -1.85 -5.20 15.05
N PHE A 197 -1.06 -4.62 14.18
CA PHE A 197 -1.26 -4.73 12.74
C PHE A 197 -1.01 -6.15 12.21
N GLY A 198 -0.60 -7.05 13.07
CA GLY A 198 -0.33 -8.45 12.76
C GLY A 198 1.10 -8.73 12.37
N MET A 199 1.87 -7.75 11.90
CA MET A 199 3.25 -7.91 11.44
C MET A 199 3.96 -6.57 11.37
N PRO A 200 5.26 -6.49 11.71
CA PRO A 200 6.08 -5.34 11.42
C PRO A 200 6.33 -5.30 9.91
N MET A 201 5.40 -4.74 9.17
CA MET A 201 5.49 -4.69 7.71
C MET A 201 5.37 -3.27 7.21
N LYS A 202 5.97 -3.05 6.04
CA LYS A 202 5.77 -1.83 5.27
C LYS A 202 4.87 -2.11 4.07
N PHE A 203 4.20 -1.06 3.63
CA PHE A 203 3.51 -1.07 2.35
C PHE A 203 4.53 -0.78 1.25
N GLU A 204 4.53 -1.59 0.21
CA GLU A 204 5.50 -1.47 -0.88
C GLU A 204 4.80 -1.15 -2.20
N PHE A 205 5.30 -0.14 -2.89
CA PHE A 205 4.75 0.31 -4.18
C PHE A 205 5.80 0.28 -5.27
N LEU A 206 5.51 -0.42 -6.36
CA LEU A 206 6.32 -0.45 -7.56
C LEU A 206 5.58 0.23 -8.71
N MET A 207 6.12 1.36 -9.14
CA MET A 207 5.54 2.18 -10.21
C MET A 207 6.43 2.11 -11.44
N MET A 208 6.09 1.24 -12.38
CA MET A 208 6.86 1.04 -13.59
C MET A 208 6.28 1.84 -14.76
N ARG A 209 7.17 2.30 -15.62
CA ARG A 209 6.78 2.96 -16.85
C ARG A 209 6.33 1.95 -17.89
N TYR A 210 7.14 0.95 -18.14
CA TYR A 210 6.97 -0.01 -19.23
C TYR A 210 6.27 -1.29 -18.77
N GLU A 211 5.36 -1.74 -19.61
CA GLU A 211 4.66 -3.01 -19.43
C GLU A 211 5.63 -4.21 -19.43
N GLU A 212 6.61 -4.19 -20.33
CA GLU A 212 7.61 -5.27 -20.45
C GLU A 212 8.43 -5.43 -19.17
N ASP A 213 8.96 -4.32 -18.63
CA ASP A 213 9.75 -4.32 -17.40
C ASP A 213 8.94 -4.85 -16.21
N PHE A 214 7.70 -4.40 -16.08
CA PHE A 214 6.80 -4.85 -15.01
C PHE A 214 6.44 -6.33 -15.18
N GLY A 215 6.16 -6.76 -16.40
CA GLY A 215 5.91 -8.17 -16.72
C GLY A 215 7.10 -9.09 -16.41
N MET A 216 8.34 -8.63 -16.66
CA MET A 216 9.53 -9.38 -16.25
C MET A 216 9.64 -9.56 -14.74
N ILE A 217 9.33 -8.51 -13.94
CA ILE A 217 9.32 -8.58 -12.48
C ILE A 217 8.26 -9.57 -12.01
N LYS A 218 7.02 -9.47 -12.51
CA LYS A 218 5.93 -10.41 -12.17
C LYS A 218 6.29 -11.85 -12.53
N ARG A 219 6.85 -12.08 -13.73
CA ARG A 219 7.30 -13.41 -14.14
C ARG A 219 8.34 -13.98 -13.20
N THR A 220 9.33 -13.18 -12.82
CA THR A 220 10.44 -13.63 -11.98
C THR A 220 10.00 -13.98 -10.58
N PHE A 221 9.16 -13.15 -9.96
CA PHE A 221 8.81 -13.31 -8.55
C PHE A 221 7.46 -13.98 -8.29
N LEU A 222 6.52 -13.89 -9.22
CA LEU A 222 5.15 -14.42 -9.07
C LEU A 222 4.81 -15.57 -10.03
N GLY A 223 5.63 -15.76 -11.07
CA GLY A 223 5.32 -16.73 -12.13
C GLY A 223 4.21 -16.28 -13.08
N HIS A 224 3.77 -15.02 -13.01
CA HIS A 224 2.72 -14.47 -13.86
C HIS A 224 3.31 -13.97 -15.18
N LEU A 225 2.58 -14.21 -16.30
CA LEU A 225 3.03 -13.84 -17.65
C LEU A 225 2.39 -12.55 -18.18
N ASP A 226 1.59 -11.89 -17.38
CA ASP A 226 0.90 -10.64 -17.72
C ASP A 226 1.53 -9.43 -17.01
N ALA A 227 1.09 -8.22 -17.38
CA ALA A 227 1.52 -6.97 -16.79
C ALA A 227 0.38 -6.21 -16.07
N HIS A 228 -0.72 -6.89 -15.77
CA HIS A 228 -1.81 -6.28 -15.00
C HIS A 228 -1.34 -5.85 -13.61
N PRO A 229 -1.91 -4.78 -13.05
CA PRO A 229 -1.66 -4.38 -11.67
C PRO A 229 -1.88 -5.55 -10.72
N GLN A 230 -1.06 -5.62 -9.68
CA GLN A 230 -1.12 -6.74 -8.76
C GLN A 230 -0.89 -6.28 -7.33
N ARG A 231 -1.78 -6.69 -6.43
CA ARG A 231 -1.53 -6.71 -4.97
C ARG A 231 -0.94 -8.05 -4.60
N TRP A 232 -0.03 -8.05 -3.63
CA TRP A 232 0.56 -9.28 -3.12
C TRP A 232 0.98 -9.13 -1.66
N HIS A 233 0.70 -10.15 -0.87
CA HIS A 233 1.22 -10.25 0.48
C HIS A 233 2.51 -11.07 0.45
N CYS A 234 3.62 -10.42 0.75
CA CYS A 234 4.94 -11.02 0.65
C CYS A 234 5.45 -11.42 2.02
N THR A 235 5.97 -12.63 2.10
CA THR A 235 6.86 -13.05 3.17
C THR A 235 8.16 -13.46 2.55
N TRP A 236 9.25 -12.87 2.99
CA TRP A 236 10.58 -13.22 2.50
C TRP A 236 11.53 -13.37 3.68
N ARG A 237 12.25 -14.48 3.70
CA ARG A 237 13.30 -14.75 4.66
C ARG A 237 14.64 -14.70 3.93
N PRO A 238 15.53 -13.75 4.26
CA PRO A 238 16.90 -13.78 3.78
C PRO A 238 17.57 -15.10 4.18
N PRO A 239 18.46 -15.68 3.33
CA PRO A 239 19.03 -16.99 3.56
C PRO A 239 19.69 -17.19 4.91
N ASP A 240 20.30 -16.14 5.47
CA ASP A 240 21.12 -16.22 6.67
C ASP A 240 20.74 -15.22 7.78
N THR A 241 19.55 -14.63 7.70
CA THR A 241 19.13 -13.58 8.64
C THR A 241 17.72 -13.78 9.17
N GLU A 242 17.53 -13.41 10.42
CA GLU A 242 16.22 -13.12 11.01
C GLU A 242 16.17 -11.61 11.28
N PRO A 243 15.04 -10.95 11.17
CA PRO A 243 13.67 -11.46 11.05
C PRO A 243 13.21 -11.68 9.59
N VAL A 244 12.10 -12.40 9.46
CA VAL A 244 11.37 -12.54 8.20
C VAL A 244 10.85 -11.15 7.78
N SER A 245 11.22 -10.71 6.57
CA SER A 245 10.62 -9.51 6.01
C SER A 245 9.25 -9.82 5.44
N ARG A 246 8.28 -8.98 5.76
CA ARG A 246 6.92 -9.08 5.24
C ARG A 246 6.53 -7.73 4.65
N ALA A 247 5.76 -7.76 3.58
CA ALA A 247 5.28 -6.56 2.93
C ALA A 247 3.88 -6.77 2.34
N LEU A 248 3.12 -5.70 2.33
CA LEU A 248 1.90 -5.59 1.54
C LEU A 248 2.25 -4.80 0.29
N TRP A 249 2.49 -5.54 -0.78
CA TRP A 249 2.99 -5.01 -2.04
C TRP A 249 1.87 -4.69 -3.02
N PHE A 250 2.06 -3.62 -3.78
CA PHE A 250 1.29 -3.31 -4.98
C PHE A 250 2.21 -2.80 -6.08
N GLY A 251 2.03 -3.32 -7.28
CA GLY A 251 2.77 -2.88 -8.45
C GLY A 251 1.87 -2.66 -9.65
N LEU A 252 2.27 -1.73 -10.50
CA LEU A 252 1.62 -1.44 -11.77
C LEU A 252 2.59 -0.94 -12.82
N SER A 253 2.19 -1.05 -14.08
CA SER A 253 2.77 -0.32 -15.21
C SER A 253 1.85 0.80 -15.68
N THR A 254 2.40 2.02 -15.80
CA THR A 254 1.62 3.15 -16.32
C THR A 254 1.31 3.03 -17.81
N GLU A 255 2.12 2.29 -18.57
CA GLU A 255 1.86 1.97 -19.97
C GLU A 255 0.69 0.99 -20.12
N HIS A 256 0.70 -0.10 -19.35
CA HIS A 256 -0.35 -1.11 -19.37
C HIS A 256 -1.72 -0.52 -18.99
N GLU A 257 -1.75 0.31 -17.94
CA GLU A 257 -2.97 0.92 -17.43
C GLU A 257 -3.38 2.21 -18.16
N ASP A 258 -2.64 2.63 -19.19
CA ASP A 258 -2.82 3.90 -19.90
C ASP A 258 -2.86 5.12 -18.96
N ILE A 259 -2.06 5.07 -17.89
CA ILE A 259 -1.97 6.15 -16.89
C ILE A 259 -1.08 7.29 -17.41
N LYS A 260 -1.69 8.32 -17.94
CA LYS A 260 -0.99 9.51 -18.47
C LYS A 260 -0.92 10.66 -17.48
N HIS A 261 -1.72 10.61 -16.42
CA HIS A 261 -1.86 11.70 -15.48
C HIS A 261 -1.42 11.30 -14.07
N ASP A 262 -0.66 12.16 -13.41
CA ASP A 262 -0.12 11.88 -12.06
C ASP A 262 -1.24 11.69 -11.01
N GLN A 263 -2.36 12.40 -11.12
CA GLN A 263 -3.53 12.20 -10.26
C GLN A 263 -4.17 10.83 -10.48
N HIS A 264 -4.18 10.30 -11.70
CA HIS A 264 -4.68 8.95 -11.98
C HIS A 264 -3.80 7.90 -11.30
N LEU A 265 -2.46 8.06 -11.41
CA LEU A 265 -1.52 7.22 -10.68
C LEU A 265 -1.75 7.27 -9.17
N HIS A 266 -1.91 8.47 -8.62
CA HIS A 266 -2.18 8.65 -7.21
C HIS A 266 -3.48 7.97 -6.77
N ASN A 267 -4.56 8.10 -7.57
CA ASN A 267 -5.81 7.39 -7.29
C ASN A 267 -5.62 5.87 -7.27
N ALA A 268 -4.86 5.32 -8.23
CA ALA A 268 -4.53 3.90 -8.29
C ALA A 268 -3.79 3.42 -7.05
N LEU A 269 -2.78 4.18 -6.61
CA LEU A 269 -2.03 3.84 -5.40
C LEU A 269 -2.90 3.92 -4.14
N GLN A 270 -3.71 4.97 -3.99
CA GLN A 270 -4.60 5.11 -2.82
C GLN A 270 -5.67 4.03 -2.77
N HIS A 271 -6.25 3.65 -3.92
CA HIS A 271 -7.22 2.57 -4.00
C HIS A 271 -6.62 1.26 -3.46
N ASN A 272 -5.48 0.87 -4.01
CA ASN A 272 -4.83 -0.39 -3.64
C ASN A 272 -4.21 -0.36 -2.24
N PHE A 273 -3.73 0.80 -1.80
CA PHE A 273 -3.27 0.99 -0.44
C PHE A 273 -4.38 0.76 0.57
N ALA A 274 -5.58 1.33 0.36
CA ALA A 274 -6.69 1.15 1.29
C ALA A 274 -7.12 -0.31 1.43
N ILE A 275 -7.08 -1.07 0.33
CA ILE A 275 -7.35 -2.51 0.36
C ILE A 275 -6.25 -3.24 1.13
N ASN A 276 -4.98 -2.99 0.80
CA ASN A 276 -3.85 -3.59 1.51
C ASN A 276 -3.83 -3.22 2.99
N PHE A 277 -4.17 -1.96 3.33
CA PHE A 277 -4.28 -1.52 4.71
C PHE A 277 -5.33 -2.33 5.47
N LEU A 278 -6.51 -2.48 4.89
CA LEU A 278 -7.58 -3.24 5.52
C LEU A 278 -7.26 -4.74 5.59
N ASP A 279 -6.58 -5.28 4.58
CA ASP A 279 -6.12 -6.67 4.60
C ASP A 279 -5.10 -6.91 5.73
N GLY A 280 -4.14 -6.00 5.90
CA GLY A 280 -3.14 -6.08 6.96
C GLY A 280 -3.66 -5.73 8.35
N TYR A 281 -4.73 -4.94 8.44
CA TYR A 281 -5.31 -4.49 9.71
C TYR A 281 -5.73 -5.67 10.57
N MET A 282 -5.20 -5.73 11.78
CA MET A 282 -5.43 -6.75 12.81
C MET A 282 -5.02 -8.18 12.45
N LEU A 283 -4.86 -8.52 11.28
CA LEU A 283 -4.23 -9.72 10.69
C LEU A 283 -4.76 -9.92 9.28
N TYR A 284 -3.87 -10.13 8.35
CA TYR A 284 -4.27 -10.26 6.96
C TYR A 284 -4.99 -11.60 6.64
N LEU A 285 -4.95 -12.61 7.54
CA LEU A 285 -5.68 -13.86 7.35
C LEU A 285 -7.19 -13.74 7.53
N VAL A 286 -7.65 -12.75 8.30
CA VAL A 286 -9.09 -12.50 8.44
C VAL A 286 -9.51 -11.52 7.34
N GLU A 287 -10.09 -12.04 6.29
CA GLU A 287 -10.50 -11.21 5.17
C GLU A 287 -11.70 -10.33 5.52
N ALA A 288 -11.55 -9.03 5.32
CA ALA A 288 -12.70 -8.14 5.34
C ALA A 288 -13.62 -8.44 4.13
N PRO A 289 -14.94 -8.19 4.25
CA PRO A 289 -15.86 -8.38 3.12
C PRO A 289 -15.39 -7.67 1.86
N VAL A 290 -15.49 -8.32 0.71
CA VAL A 290 -15.01 -7.80 -0.57
C VAL A 290 -15.57 -6.41 -0.88
N TRP A 291 -16.89 -6.22 -0.68
CA TRP A 291 -17.54 -4.93 -0.91
C TRP A 291 -16.98 -3.82 -0.03
N LEU A 292 -16.58 -4.14 1.22
CA LEU A 292 -15.97 -3.17 2.13
C LEU A 292 -14.55 -2.79 1.67
N ARG A 293 -13.75 -3.78 1.25
CA ARG A 293 -12.40 -3.57 0.74
C ARG A 293 -12.42 -2.65 -0.48
N VAL A 294 -13.26 -2.96 -1.46
CA VAL A 294 -13.43 -2.15 -2.68
C VAL A 294 -14.04 -0.79 -2.37
N GLY A 295 -15.06 -0.75 -1.51
CA GLY A 295 -15.70 0.51 -1.10
C GLY A 295 -14.73 1.48 -0.42
N LEU A 296 -13.85 0.97 0.44
CA LEU A 296 -12.79 1.77 1.08
C LEU A 296 -11.72 2.20 0.07
N GLY A 297 -11.33 1.32 -0.85
CA GLY A 297 -10.42 1.65 -1.95
C GLY A 297 -10.95 2.83 -2.77
N HIS A 298 -12.19 2.76 -3.21
CA HIS A 298 -12.83 3.86 -3.94
C HIS A 298 -13.00 5.12 -3.09
N TYR A 299 -13.33 4.98 -1.81
CA TYR A 299 -13.41 6.13 -0.91
C TYR A 299 -12.08 6.88 -0.85
N MET A 300 -10.97 6.17 -0.69
CA MET A 300 -9.64 6.79 -0.62
C MET A 300 -9.23 7.43 -1.94
N SER A 301 -9.44 6.76 -3.07
CA SER A 301 -9.09 7.32 -4.38
C SER A 301 -9.90 8.57 -4.69
N LYS A 302 -11.21 8.57 -4.41
CA LYS A 302 -12.10 9.72 -4.69
C LYS A 302 -11.89 10.91 -3.76
N ARG A 303 -11.33 10.72 -2.57
CA ARG A 303 -10.88 11.86 -1.73
C ARG A 303 -9.80 12.70 -2.39
N ASN A 304 -9.00 12.08 -3.24
CA ASN A 304 -7.93 12.75 -3.95
C ASN A 304 -8.44 13.49 -5.19
N SER A 305 -9.20 12.81 -6.04
CA SER A 305 -9.76 13.39 -7.27
C SER A 305 -10.94 12.56 -7.78
N ASP A 306 -11.99 13.23 -8.19
CA ASP A 306 -13.12 12.61 -8.89
C ASP A 306 -12.85 12.40 -10.40
N ASP A 307 -11.78 13.00 -10.93
CA ASP A 307 -11.50 12.99 -12.37
C ASP A 307 -11.06 11.62 -12.91
N TYR A 308 -10.52 10.77 -12.03
CA TYR A 308 -9.99 9.47 -12.42
C TYR A 308 -10.53 8.37 -11.54
N ASN A 309 -11.08 7.33 -12.15
CA ASN A 309 -11.41 6.09 -11.48
C ASN A 309 -10.28 5.10 -11.71
N PHE A 310 -10.03 4.28 -10.72
CA PHE A 310 -9.15 3.14 -10.83
C PHE A 310 -9.88 1.89 -10.38
N TYR A 311 -9.74 0.82 -11.15
CA TYR A 311 -10.25 -0.50 -10.86
C TYR A 311 -9.15 -1.50 -11.14
N ASP A 312 -8.99 -2.45 -10.25
CA ASP A 312 -8.06 -3.54 -10.47
C ASP A 312 -8.67 -4.54 -11.49
N MET A 313 -7.83 -5.30 -12.17
CA MET A 313 -8.28 -6.32 -13.10
C MET A 313 -9.24 -7.31 -12.44
N ASP A 314 -8.96 -7.67 -11.20
CA ASP A 314 -9.76 -8.61 -10.43
C ASP A 314 -11.11 -8.04 -9.98
N GLU A 315 -11.34 -6.74 -10.10
CA GLU A 315 -12.56 -6.07 -9.66
C GLU A 315 -13.70 -6.14 -10.69
N GLY A 316 -13.54 -6.84 -11.79
CA GLY A 316 -14.57 -6.98 -12.82
C GLY A 316 -14.86 -5.68 -13.58
N SER A 317 -15.76 -5.69 -14.51
CA SER A 317 -16.43 -4.52 -15.17
C SER A 317 -15.58 -3.30 -15.56
N THR A 318 -14.27 -3.42 -15.73
CA THR A 318 -13.35 -2.29 -15.94
C THR A 318 -13.63 -1.45 -17.19
N LYS A 319 -14.27 -2.03 -18.22
CA LYS A 319 -14.48 -1.35 -19.52
C LYS A 319 -15.59 -0.30 -19.51
N LEU A 320 -16.59 -0.44 -18.64
CA LEU A 320 -17.78 0.44 -18.62
C LEU A 320 -17.62 1.68 -17.73
N GLN A 321 -16.51 1.81 -17.04
CA GLN A 321 -16.40 2.65 -15.84
C GLN A 321 -15.48 3.85 -16.03
N LYS A 322 -14.66 3.85 -17.08
CA LYS A 322 -13.67 4.93 -17.34
C LYS A 322 -14.30 6.34 -17.44
N ASP A 323 -15.57 6.41 -17.83
CA ASP A 323 -16.24 7.69 -18.12
C ASP A 323 -17.17 8.19 -17.00
N ALA A 324 -17.41 7.39 -15.96
CA ALA A 324 -18.31 7.76 -14.87
C ALA A 324 -17.56 8.54 -13.77
N GLN A 325 -17.43 9.84 -13.94
CA GLN A 325 -16.67 10.70 -13.00
C GLN A 325 -17.47 11.04 -11.73
N LYS A 326 -18.76 11.35 -11.86
CA LYS A 326 -19.63 11.76 -10.75
C LYS A 326 -20.49 10.59 -10.26
N TRP A 327 -20.11 10.02 -9.15
CA TRP A 327 -20.79 8.85 -8.60
C TRP A 327 -22.04 9.18 -7.77
N GLU A 328 -22.05 10.31 -7.08
CA GLU A 328 -23.18 10.69 -6.23
C GLU A 328 -24.52 10.76 -6.97
N PRO A 329 -24.64 11.42 -8.14
CA PRO A 329 -25.87 11.42 -8.92
C PRO A 329 -26.29 10.03 -9.40
N LEU A 330 -25.31 9.17 -9.74
CA LEU A 330 -25.59 7.80 -10.18
C LEU A 330 -26.12 6.94 -9.04
N VAL A 331 -25.48 6.98 -7.87
CA VAL A 331 -25.97 6.27 -6.68
C VAL A 331 -27.37 6.73 -6.32
N ARG A 332 -27.61 8.04 -6.32
CA ARG A 332 -28.96 8.57 -6.06
C ARG A 332 -30.00 8.06 -7.07
N LYS A 333 -29.63 7.96 -8.34
CA LYS A 333 -30.50 7.41 -9.38
C LYS A 333 -30.82 5.94 -9.13
N PHE A 334 -29.85 5.12 -8.72
CA PHE A 334 -30.08 3.71 -8.37
C PHE A 334 -31.01 3.59 -7.16
N VAL A 335 -30.78 4.38 -6.11
CA VAL A 335 -31.64 4.39 -4.92
C VAL A 335 -33.08 4.78 -5.27
N VAL A 336 -33.29 5.82 -6.08
CA VAL A 336 -34.66 6.26 -6.47
C VAL A 336 -35.38 5.21 -7.31
N LYS A 337 -34.63 4.45 -8.12
CA LYS A 337 -35.23 3.37 -8.94
C LYS A 337 -35.41 2.06 -8.19
N GLY A 338 -34.82 1.88 -7.03
CA GLY A 338 -34.79 0.61 -6.31
C GLY A 338 -33.82 -0.43 -6.91
N ASP A 339 -32.84 0.02 -7.71
CA ASP A 339 -31.86 -0.83 -8.40
C ASP A 339 -30.54 -0.96 -7.61
N ALA A 340 -30.40 -0.23 -6.50
CA ALA A 340 -29.17 -0.23 -5.71
C ALA A 340 -28.99 -1.54 -4.93
N PRO A 341 -27.84 -2.24 -5.04
CA PRO A 341 -27.58 -3.44 -4.24
C PRO A 341 -27.64 -3.15 -2.74
N GLY A 342 -28.41 -3.97 -2.00
CA GLY A 342 -28.53 -3.90 -0.56
C GLY A 342 -27.30 -4.43 0.19
N PHE A 343 -27.22 -4.17 1.52
CA PHE A 343 -26.16 -4.75 2.36
C PHE A 343 -26.14 -6.27 2.29
N ALA A 344 -27.31 -6.91 2.21
CA ALA A 344 -27.42 -8.35 2.08
C ALA A 344 -26.83 -8.87 0.75
N ASP A 345 -27.01 -8.13 -0.34
CA ASP A 345 -26.49 -8.52 -1.65
C ASP A 345 -24.98 -8.37 -1.70
N LEU A 346 -24.48 -7.21 -1.28
CA LEU A 346 -23.04 -6.94 -1.20
C LEU A 346 -22.31 -7.94 -0.29
N SER A 347 -22.93 -8.35 0.82
CA SER A 347 -22.36 -9.32 1.76
C SER A 347 -22.24 -10.74 1.22
N ARG A 348 -22.84 -11.04 0.05
CA ARG A 348 -22.72 -12.34 -0.62
C ARG A 348 -21.52 -12.45 -1.54
N PHE A 349 -20.92 -11.33 -1.95
CA PHE A 349 -19.77 -11.34 -2.83
C PHE A 349 -18.57 -12.04 -2.17
N ARG A 350 -17.88 -12.88 -2.93
CA ARG A 350 -16.74 -13.68 -2.48
C ARG A 350 -15.44 -13.32 -3.17
N SER A 351 -15.54 -12.72 -4.34
CA SER A 351 -14.40 -12.30 -5.13
C SER A 351 -14.59 -10.87 -5.64
N PHE A 352 -13.51 -10.22 -5.99
CA PHE A 352 -13.55 -8.90 -6.60
C PHE A 352 -14.29 -8.91 -7.94
N GLY A 353 -14.20 -10.02 -8.68
CA GLY A 353 -14.90 -10.20 -9.95
C GLY A 353 -16.43 -10.29 -9.84
N ASP A 354 -16.98 -10.47 -8.64
CA ASP A 354 -18.44 -10.52 -8.43
C ASP A 354 -19.08 -9.12 -8.49
N LEU A 355 -18.28 -8.03 -8.36
CA LEU A 355 -18.80 -6.69 -8.33
C LEU A 355 -19.10 -6.17 -9.75
N GLY A 356 -20.38 -5.90 -10.01
CA GLY A 356 -20.78 -5.08 -11.15
C GLY A 356 -20.61 -3.58 -10.85
N PHE A 357 -20.85 -2.75 -11.86
CA PHE A 357 -20.68 -1.30 -11.75
C PHE A 357 -21.51 -0.68 -10.61
N GLU A 358 -22.77 -1.07 -10.49
CA GLU A 358 -23.66 -0.61 -9.42
C GLU A 358 -23.15 -0.99 -8.04
N ALA A 359 -22.55 -2.17 -7.92
CA ALA A 359 -21.98 -2.65 -6.67
C ALA A 359 -20.73 -1.85 -6.25
N HIS A 360 -19.87 -1.46 -7.18
CA HIS A 360 -18.75 -0.56 -6.89
C HIS A 360 -19.21 0.78 -6.32
N LEU A 361 -20.16 1.43 -7.01
CA LEU A 361 -20.69 2.73 -6.60
C LEU A 361 -21.42 2.65 -5.25
N THR A 362 -22.20 1.59 -5.07
CA THR A 362 -22.96 1.37 -3.85
C THR A 362 -22.05 1.04 -2.67
N SER A 363 -21.03 0.21 -2.88
CA SER A 363 -20.02 -0.11 -1.86
C SER A 363 -19.29 1.15 -1.38
N TRP A 364 -18.82 1.98 -2.30
CA TRP A 364 -18.22 3.27 -1.99
C TRP A 364 -19.15 4.16 -1.16
N SER A 365 -20.41 4.29 -1.60
CA SER A 365 -21.39 5.14 -0.93
C SER A 365 -21.77 4.64 0.46
N LYS A 366 -21.93 3.31 0.64
CA LYS A 366 -22.23 2.72 1.95
C LYS A 366 -21.07 2.84 2.93
N VAL A 367 -19.82 2.68 2.47
CA VAL A 367 -18.63 2.95 3.30
C VAL A 367 -18.61 4.41 3.73
N LYS A 368 -18.78 5.36 2.80
CA LYS A 368 -18.84 6.80 3.10
C LYS A 368 -19.96 7.12 4.11
N PHE A 369 -21.14 6.53 3.93
CA PHE A 369 -22.26 6.70 4.84
C PHE A 369 -21.96 6.22 6.26
N LEU A 370 -21.46 4.99 6.42
CA LEU A 370 -21.14 4.42 7.74
C LEU A 370 -20.08 5.26 8.47
N MET A 371 -19.04 5.67 7.77
CA MET A 371 -17.99 6.53 8.34
C MET A 371 -18.49 7.89 8.80
N GLN A 372 -19.41 8.50 8.04
CA GLN A 372 -19.98 9.83 8.38
C GLN A 372 -21.08 9.73 9.43
N ARG A 373 -21.80 8.62 9.48
CA ARG A 373 -22.90 8.42 10.40
C ARG A 373 -22.43 8.32 11.85
N ASP A 374 -21.39 7.55 12.08
CA ASP A 374 -20.83 7.36 13.42
C ASP A 374 -19.40 6.77 13.28
N PRO A 375 -18.36 7.62 13.32
CA PRO A 375 -16.98 7.17 13.15
C PRO A 375 -16.54 6.14 14.20
N GLU A 376 -17.00 6.26 15.45
CA GLU A 376 -16.62 5.33 16.53
C GLU A 376 -17.23 3.95 16.30
N LYS A 377 -18.52 3.89 15.90
CA LYS A 377 -19.14 2.63 15.52
C LYS A 377 -18.52 2.04 14.26
N PHE A 378 -18.09 2.88 13.31
CA PHE A 378 -17.39 2.38 12.13
C PHE A 378 -16.07 1.71 12.52
N ALA A 379 -15.26 2.34 13.37
CA ALA A 379 -14.02 1.76 13.89
C ALA A 379 -14.27 0.44 14.63
N LEU A 380 -15.23 0.41 15.53
CA LEU A 380 -15.61 -0.81 16.26
C LEU A 380 -16.10 -1.91 15.31
N TRP A 381 -16.88 -1.54 14.29
CA TRP A 381 -17.38 -2.48 13.29
C TRP A 381 -16.26 -3.07 12.45
N LEU A 382 -15.26 -2.27 12.00
CA LEU A 382 -14.05 -2.75 11.33
C LEU A 382 -13.30 -3.75 12.21
N THR A 383 -13.06 -3.40 13.47
CA THR A 383 -12.39 -4.27 14.44
C THR A 383 -13.11 -5.61 14.56
N LYS A 384 -14.44 -5.59 14.75
CA LYS A 384 -15.24 -6.80 14.87
C LYS A 384 -15.20 -7.69 13.62
N LEU A 385 -15.18 -7.09 12.42
CA LEU A 385 -15.03 -7.84 11.18
C LEU A 385 -13.66 -8.50 11.07
N LYS A 386 -12.61 -7.83 11.51
CA LYS A 386 -11.22 -8.33 11.43
C LYS A 386 -10.87 -9.30 12.56
N THR A 387 -11.67 -9.36 13.61
CA THR A 387 -11.51 -10.29 14.75
C THR A 387 -12.63 -11.32 14.84
N ALA A 388 -13.37 -11.52 13.76
CA ALA A 388 -14.42 -12.51 13.70
C ALA A 388 -13.84 -13.94 13.71
N ASP A 389 -14.57 -14.86 14.33
CA ASP A 389 -14.22 -16.30 14.32
C ASP A 389 -14.30 -16.91 12.90
N ASP A 390 -15.04 -16.29 12.01
CA ASP A 390 -15.14 -16.68 10.60
C ASP A 390 -14.16 -15.87 9.75
N LEU A 391 -13.10 -16.49 9.30
CA LEU A 391 -12.03 -15.88 8.50
C LEU A 391 -12.50 -15.24 7.19
N THR A 392 -13.65 -15.69 6.66
CA THR A 392 -14.19 -15.22 5.38
C THR A 392 -15.27 -14.15 5.53
N ASN A 393 -15.67 -13.82 6.76
CA ASN A 393 -16.76 -12.88 7.04
C ASN A 393 -18.00 -13.18 6.20
N ASN A 394 -18.56 -14.37 6.34
CA ASN A 394 -19.74 -14.77 5.58
C ASN A 394 -20.98 -13.90 5.92
N LEU A 395 -22.06 -14.09 5.17
CA LEU A 395 -23.29 -13.31 5.31
C LEU A 395 -23.86 -13.31 6.76
N ALA A 396 -23.77 -14.44 7.47
CA ALA A 396 -24.30 -14.57 8.82
C ALA A 396 -23.45 -13.78 9.81
N THR A 397 -22.13 -13.87 9.67
CA THR A 397 -21.14 -13.11 10.46
C THR A 397 -21.32 -11.62 10.27
N GLN A 398 -21.38 -11.14 9.02
CA GLN A 398 -21.58 -9.72 8.72
C GLN A 398 -22.92 -9.21 9.30
N ARG A 399 -24.00 -9.98 9.17
CA ARG A 399 -25.32 -9.64 9.73
C ARG A 399 -25.28 -9.52 11.24
N LYS A 400 -24.62 -10.48 11.91
CA LYS A 400 -24.48 -10.48 13.37
C LYS A 400 -23.71 -9.25 13.83
N ILE A 401 -22.56 -8.98 13.24
CA ILE A 401 -21.68 -7.86 13.63
C ILE A 401 -22.38 -6.52 13.37
N LEU A 402 -23.08 -6.35 12.25
CA LEU A 402 -23.85 -5.14 11.98
C LEU A 402 -24.92 -4.91 13.06
N LYS A 403 -25.64 -5.99 13.45
CA LYS A 403 -26.65 -5.89 14.50
C LYS A 403 -26.03 -5.56 15.87
N ASP A 404 -24.92 -6.20 16.21
CA ASP A 404 -24.26 -6.02 17.51
C ASP A 404 -23.69 -4.60 17.68
N VAL A 405 -23.15 -4.00 16.61
CA VAL A 405 -22.50 -2.68 16.67
C VAL A 405 -23.50 -1.55 16.40
N TRP A 406 -24.31 -1.67 15.36
CA TRP A 406 -25.20 -0.61 14.92
C TRP A 406 -26.63 -0.74 15.45
N GLY A 407 -27.02 -1.91 15.94
CA GLY A 407 -28.41 -2.23 16.29
C GLY A 407 -29.31 -2.45 15.07
N TRP A 408 -28.75 -2.57 13.87
CA TRP A 408 -29.50 -2.62 12.60
C TRP A 408 -29.56 -4.03 12.03
N SER A 409 -30.71 -4.36 11.43
CA SER A 409 -30.79 -5.40 10.40
C SER A 409 -30.20 -4.86 9.08
N PHE A 410 -29.92 -5.72 8.12
CA PHE A 410 -29.52 -5.26 6.77
C PHE A 410 -30.57 -4.34 6.14
N SER A 411 -31.86 -4.70 6.25
CA SER A 411 -32.93 -3.85 5.73
C SER A 411 -32.95 -2.47 6.40
N LYS A 412 -32.77 -2.44 7.73
CA LYS A 412 -32.71 -1.15 8.43
C LYS A 412 -31.48 -0.32 8.01
N ALA A 413 -30.34 -0.97 7.81
CA ALA A 413 -29.14 -0.29 7.31
C ALA A 413 -29.34 0.26 5.88
N ASP A 414 -30.05 -0.47 5.02
CA ASP A 414 -30.40 0.00 3.67
C ASP A 414 -31.37 1.20 3.75
N GLU A 415 -32.41 1.16 4.58
CA GLU A 415 -33.32 2.30 4.80
C GLU A 415 -32.58 3.57 5.26
N GLU A 416 -31.70 3.44 6.25
CA GLU A 416 -30.90 4.58 6.76
C GLU A 416 -29.94 5.13 5.70
N TRP A 417 -29.28 4.25 4.95
CA TRP A 417 -28.41 4.65 3.86
C TRP A 417 -29.17 5.32 2.70
N GLU A 418 -30.31 4.76 2.28
CA GLU A 418 -31.12 5.35 1.21
C GLU A 418 -31.66 6.75 1.59
N ALA A 419 -32.09 6.91 2.84
CA ALA A 419 -32.52 8.21 3.36
C ALA A 419 -31.37 9.22 3.29
N TRP A 420 -30.18 8.82 3.79
CA TRP A 420 -28.99 9.66 3.74
C TRP A 420 -28.57 10.01 2.30
N VAL A 421 -28.63 9.07 1.34
CA VAL A 421 -28.35 9.34 -0.08
C VAL A 421 -29.31 10.36 -0.67
N LYS A 422 -30.62 10.22 -0.37
CA LYS A 422 -31.65 11.15 -0.85
C LYS A 422 -31.48 12.57 -0.29
N GLU A 423 -30.96 12.69 0.92
CA GLU A 423 -30.69 13.97 1.57
C GLU A 423 -29.36 14.59 1.08
N THR A 424 -28.32 13.79 0.96
CA THR A 424 -26.93 14.28 0.80
C THR A 424 -26.52 14.45 -0.67
N TYR A 425 -26.93 13.51 -1.54
CA TYR A 425 -26.47 13.51 -2.93
C TYR A 425 -27.34 14.35 -3.85
N SER A 426 -26.69 15.14 -4.73
CA SER A 426 -27.41 15.88 -5.77
C SER A 426 -27.81 14.96 -6.94
N LEU A 427 -28.87 15.32 -7.66
CA LEU A 427 -29.23 14.69 -8.94
C LEU A 427 -28.50 15.29 -10.14
N LYS A 428 -27.70 16.37 -9.95
CA LYS A 428 -27.03 17.12 -11.01
C LYS A 428 -25.51 16.95 -10.95
#